data_bcf5568768b74e3b4009bd2ffe71c7cf
#
_entry.id   bcf5568768b74e3b4009bd2ffe71c7cf
#
_cell.length_a   1.000
_cell.length_b   1.000
_cell.length_c   1.000
_cell.angle_alpha   90.00
_cell.angle_beta   90.00
_cell.angle_gamma   90.00
#
_symmetry.space_group_name_H-M   'P 1'
#
loop_
_entity.id
_entity.type
_entity.pdbx_description
1 polymer ?
#
loop_
_entity_poly.entity_id
_entity_poly.type
_entity_poly.pdbx_seq_one_letter_code
_entity_poly.pdbx_strand_id
1 'polypeptide(L)'
;MLGAALAACAPALARALPASPRAAFFHATLRSSSPAAGSTLDRAPDRIRLVFSEEIEPSLGSIRLIDPNGRTTRLAASGDPRDVSALVAPTPAGLANGSYRVEWRIVSEDGHPMGGSFGFTIATSGGASASAAAPAAAPTRIPETAAVLAPPARAAPSTARNDSALEGALEGALVLPAVLRGLGMGTLAALAGLLGFLATRRDAEPEPRAERLTMRLATAAAVLLALHFVAWAVDVVPDHSLGGDQLAALLTSDVGRVELARTGLALLSAWALLLARRPRLALGFAVATLLVSGTAGHSAAIHPEWAVPARALHLVAVAGWLGGLLWLIVLERRSAAVVTREARRVSSVALAAVIAVAFSGVVQTRLFLPVWADLVRSTYGAIVLAKVAGLGVLVLFGAHHRHRVLPRLADMHAPEELARSLRREVAVMSIVILLGGLLAYVAPPIH
;
A
#
# COMPACT_ATOMS: atom_id res chain seq x y z
N MET A 1 28.48 11.97 16.16
CA MET A 1 28.73 10.54 15.79
C MET A 1 27.52 9.83 15.18
N LEU A 2 26.28 10.23 15.45
CA LEU A 2 25.07 9.58 14.86
C LEU A 2 24.87 9.88 13.35
N GLY A 3 25.31 11.07 12.90
CA GLY A 3 25.25 11.44 11.48
C GLY A 3 26.19 10.62 10.58
N ALA A 4 27.31 10.17 11.13
CA ALA A 4 28.25 9.31 10.42
C ALA A 4 27.75 7.86 10.31
N ALA A 5 26.99 7.36 11.29
CA ALA A 5 26.39 6.03 11.24
C ALA A 5 25.23 5.95 10.23
N LEU A 6 24.41 6.99 10.09
CA LEU A 6 23.37 7.07 9.08
C LEU A 6 23.92 7.26 7.67
N ALA A 7 25.03 8.04 7.52
CA ALA A 7 25.72 8.19 6.24
C ALA A 7 26.47 6.92 5.82
N ALA A 8 26.93 6.09 6.77
CA ALA A 8 27.58 4.82 6.50
C ALA A 8 26.58 3.70 6.13
N CYS A 9 25.33 3.79 6.60
CA CYS A 9 24.30 2.83 6.22
C CYS A 9 23.72 3.06 4.82
N ALA A 10 23.73 4.29 4.31
CA ALA A 10 23.19 4.61 2.98
C ALA A 10 23.92 3.85 1.83
N PRO A 11 25.26 3.78 1.76
CA PRO A 11 25.95 3.02 0.72
C PRO A 11 25.89 1.50 0.96
N ALA A 12 25.74 1.03 2.20
CA ALA A 12 25.53 -0.38 2.51
C ALA A 12 24.13 -0.85 2.10
N LEU A 13 23.11 -0.02 2.29
CA LEU A 13 21.74 -0.28 1.83
C LEU A 13 21.66 -0.26 0.29
N ALA A 14 22.38 0.67 -0.38
CA ALA A 14 22.46 0.72 -1.83
C ALA A 14 23.26 -0.45 -2.46
N ARG A 15 24.19 -1.07 -1.72
CA ARG A 15 24.92 -2.27 -2.15
C ARG A 15 24.24 -3.59 -1.79
N ALA A 16 23.35 -3.58 -0.79
CA ALA A 16 22.55 -4.74 -0.41
C ALA A 16 21.28 -4.91 -1.24
N LEU A 17 20.92 -3.91 -2.03
CA LEU A 17 19.89 -4.09 -3.06
C LEU A 17 20.55 -4.89 -4.20
N PRO A 18 20.13 -6.14 -4.45
CA PRO A 18 20.64 -6.90 -5.57
C PRO A 18 20.40 -6.08 -6.84
N ALA A 19 21.45 -5.92 -7.66
CA ALA A 19 21.32 -5.38 -8.99
C ALA A 19 20.39 -6.30 -9.77
N SER A 20 19.13 -5.86 -9.90
CA SER A 20 18.04 -6.53 -10.62
C SER A 20 17.83 -8.03 -10.31
N PRO A 21 16.87 -8.32 -9.43
CA PRO A 21 15.70 -9.02 -9.93
C PRO A 21 14.70 -7.93 -10.35
N ARG A 22 14.05 -8.08 -11.44
CA ARG A 22 12.79 -7.44 -11.71
C ARG A 22 11.96 -7.57 -10.44
N ALA A 23 11.84 -6.49 -9.67
CA ALA A 23 10.90 -6.42 -8.57
C ALA A 23 9.53 -6.49 -9.25
N ALA A 24 9.02 -7.69 -9.39
CA ALA A 24 7.63 -7.88 -9.70
C ALA A 24 6.88 -7.34 -8.47
N PHE A 25 6.31 -6.18 -8.59
CA PHE A 25 5.28 -5.70 -7.68
C PHE A 25 4.07 -6.61 -7.95
N PHE A 26 3.94 -7.67 -7.18
CA PHE A 26 2.84 -8.62 -7.31
C PHE A 26 1.64 -8.13 -6.49
N HIS A 27 0.92 -7.20 -7.06
CA HIS A 27 -0.52 -7.04 -6.90
C HIS A 27 -1.22 -8.04 -7.83
N ALA A 28 -2.54 -8.10 -7.82
CA ALA A 28 -3.31 -9.02 -8.65
C ALA A 28 -2.70 -9.24 -10.04
N THR A 29 -2.04 -10.38 -10.26
CA THR A 29 -1.47 -10.72 -11.57
C THR A 29 -2.51 -11.41 -12.43
N LEU A 30 -2.50 -11.17 -13.75
CA LEU A 30 -3.35 -11.91 -14.67
C LEU A 30 -2.89 -13.37 -14.74
N ARG A 31 -3.70 -14.28 -14.17
CA ARG A 31 -3.44 -15.73 -14.20
C ARG A 31 -3.81 -16.35 -15.53
N SER A 32 -4.97 -15.98 -16.06
CA SER A 32 -5.44 -16.51 -17.33
C SER A 32 -6.35 -15.50 -18.03
N SER A 33 -6.44 -15.60 -19.35
CA SER A 33 -7.34 -14.83 -20.17
C SER A 33 -8.08 -15.73 -21.16
N SER A 34 -9.30 -15.35 -21.50
CA SER A 34 -10.05 -15.93 -22.61
C SER A 34 -10.57 -14.77 -23.47
N PRO A 35 -10.08 -14.60 -24.71
CA PRO A 35 -9.06 -15.39 -25.41
C PRO A 35 -7.71 -15.48 -24.69
N ALA A 36 -6.99 -16.59 -24.86
CA ALA A 36 -5.67 -16.74 -24.30
C ALA A 36 -4.68 -15.76 -24.97
N ALA A 37 -3.74 -15.22 -24.18
CA ALA A 37 -2.70 -14.35 -24.71
C ALA A 37 -1.90 -15.03 -25.83
N GLY A 38 -1.75 -14.37 -26.97
CA GLY A 38 -1.04 -14.87 -28.14
C GLY A 38 -1.82 -15.91 -28.99
N SER A 39 -3.06 -16.23 -28.61
CA SER A 39 -3.86 -17.24 -29.35
C SER A 39 -4.36 -16.73 -30.70
N THR A 40 -4.55 -17.66 -31.63
CA THR A 40 -5.28 -17.43 -32.89
C THR A 40 -6.61 -18.16 -32.81
N LEU A 41 -7.69 -17.45 -33.08
CA LEU A 41 -9.06 -17.93 -33.01
C LEU A 41 -9.60 -18.12 -34.44
N ASP A 42 -10.38 -19.16 -34.65
CA ASP A 42 -11.12 -19.45 -35.89
C ASP A 42 -12.46 -18.69 -35.98
N ARG A 43 -12.89 -18.06 -34.90
CA ARG A 43 -14.09 -17.22 -34.78
C ARG A 43 -13.90 -16.09 -33.79
N ALA A 44 -14.68 -15.02 -33.95
CA ALA A 44 -14.72 -13.92 -32.97
C ALA A 44 -15.18 -14.42 -31.61
N PRO A 45 -14.51 -14.02 -30.51
CA PRO A 45 -14.97 -14.38 -29.17
C PRO A 45 -16.21 -13.57 -28.81
N ASP A 46 -17.15 -14.17 -28.08
CA ASP A 46 -18.35 -13.46 -27.60
C ASP A 46 -18.07 -12.55 -26.42
N ARG A 47 -17.00 -12.85 -25.68
CA ARG A 47 -16.57 -12.10 -24.45
C ARG A 47 -15.08 -12.24 -24.22
N ILE A 48 -14.54 -11.26 -23.50
CA ILE A 48 -13.20 -11.34 -22.90
C ILE A 48 -13.41 -11.65 -21.43
N ARG A 49 -12.68 -12.65 -20.89
CA ARG A 49 -12.65 -13.01 -19.48
C ARG A 49 -11.21 -12.97 -18.99
N LEU A 50 -10.95 -12.23 -17.91
CA LEU A 50 -9.64 -12.09 -17.27
C LEU A 50 -9.75 -12.65 -15.87
N VAL A 51 -8.85 -13.54 -15.48
CA VAL A 51 -8.79 -14.11 -14.13
C VAL A 51 -7.49 -13.69 -13.48
N PHE A 52 -7.59 -13.13 -12.30
CA PHE A 52 -6.47 -12.60 -11.54
C PHE A 52 -6.05 -13.53 -10.40
N SER A 53 -4.91 -13.26 -9.78
CA SER A 53 -4.36 -14.05 -8.68
C SER A 53 -5.10 -13.84 -7.36
N GLU A 54 -5.86 -12.77 -7.25
CA GLU A 54 -6.59 -12.37 -6.05
C GLU A 54 -7.91 -11.67 -6.42
N GLU A 55 -8.73 -11.40 -5.44
CA GLU A 55 -10.01 -10.70 -5.57
C GLU A 55 -9.81 -9.28 -6.08
N ILE A 56 -10.72 -8.83 -6.94
CA ILE A 56 -10.68 -7.51 -7.57
C ILE A 56 -11.94 -6.71 -7.22
N GLU A 57 -11.87 -5.38 -7.38
CA GLU A 57 -13.02 -4.48 -7.33
C GLU A 57 -13.55 -4.24 -8.74
N PRO A 58 -14.57 -4.99 -9.22
CA PRO A 58 -14.99 -4.96 -10.62
C PRO A 58 -15.59 -3.62 -11.05
N SER A 59 -16.18 -2.88 -10.11
CA SER A 59 -16.79 -1.58 -10.38
C SER A 59 -15.78 -0.52 -10.82
N LEU A 60 -14.50 -0.73 -10.47
CA LEU A 60 -13.35 0.10 -10.85
C LEU A 60 -12.52 -0.52 -11.97
N GLY A 61 -12.95 -1.68 -12.49
CA GLY A 61 -12.30 -2.38 -13.59
C GLY A 61 -12.62 -1.79 -14.96
N SER A 62 -11.68 -1.89 -15.90
CA SER A 62 -11.90 -1.53 -17.29
C SER A 62 -11.17 -2.45 -18.27
N ILE A 63 -11.79 -2.71 -19.41
CA ILE A 63 -11.20 -3.43 -20.55
C ILE A 63 -11.35 -2.57 -21.79
N ARG A 64 -10.24 -2.38 -22.50
CA ARG A 64 -10.21 -1.73 -23.83
C ARG A 64 -9.75 -2.73 -24.87
N LEU A 65 -10.45 -2.79 -25.98
CA LEU A 65 -10.11 -3.60 -27.14
C LEU A 65 -9.59 -2.67 -28.24
N ILE A 66 -8.38 -2.92 -28.70
CA ILE A 66 -7.76 -2.21 -29.82
C ILE A 66 -7.81 -3.14 -31.03
N ASP A 67 -8.46 -2.67 -32.10
CA ASP A 67 -8.63 -3.41 -33.33
C ASP A 67 -7.37 -3.36 -34.23
N PRO A 68 -7.30 -4.14 -35.34
CA PRO A 68 -6.16 -4.12 -36.23
C PRO A 68 -5.87 -2.78 -36.91
N ASN A 69 -6.83 -1.85 -36.91
CA ASN A 69 -6.70 -0.49 -37.46
C ASN A 69 -6.27 0.54 -36.38
N GLY A 70 -6.03 0.08 -35.14
CA GLY A 70 -5.65 0.93 -34.03
C GLY A 70 -6.83 1.65 -33.35
N ARG A 71 -8.09 1.33 -33.71
CA ARG A 71 -9.26 1.92 -33.05
C ARG A 71 -9.48 1.27 -31.68
N THR A 72 -9.54 2.09 -30.66
CA THR A 72 -9.79 1.65 -29.29
C THR A 72 -11.29 1.69 -28.96
N THR A 73 -11.82 0.58 -28.46
CA THR A 73 -13.20 0.45 -27.98
C THR A 73 -13.19 0.08 -26.51
N ARG A 74 -13.82 0.88 -25.65
CA ARG A 74 -14.03 0.53 -24.25
C ARG A 74 -15.18 -0.47 -24.16
N LEU A 75 -14.94 -1.59 -23.49
CA LEU A 75 -15.94 -2.64 -23.30
C LEU A 75 -16.66 -2.44 -21.96
N ALA A 76 -17.92 -2.88 -21.89
CA ALA A 76 -18.70 -2.89 -20.66
C ALA A 76 -18.22 -4.02 -19.73
N ALA A 77 -17.21 -3.75 -18.92
CA ALA A 77 -16.62 -4.71 -18.00
C ALA A 77 -17.48 -4.85 -16.73
N SER A 78 -17.60 -6.08 -16.23
CA SER A 78 -18.28 -6.42 -14.97
C SER A 78 -17.62 -7.60 -14.28
N GLY A 79 -17.86 -7.79 -12.98
CA GLY A 79 -17.39 -8.99 -12.27
C GLY A 79 -18.09 -10.25 -12.76
N ASP A 80 -17.40 -11.37 -12.68
CA ASP A 80 -17.99 -12.69 -12.93
C ASP A 80 -18.74 -13.14 -11.64
N PRO A 81 -20.07 -13.40 -11.68
CA PRO A 81 -20.82 -13.81 -10.49
C PRO A 81 -20.34 -15.13 -9.84
N ARG A 82 -19.52 -15.90 -10.54
CA ARG A 82 -19.00 -17.19 -10.09
C ARG A 82 -17.55 -17.14 -9.63
N ASP A 83 -16.87 -15.99 -9.83
CA ASP A 83 -15.45 -15.87 -9.57
C ASP A 83 -15.10 -14.41 -9.26
N VAL A 84 -14.94 -14.09 -7.98
CA VAL A 84 -14.63 -12.75 -7.48
C VAL A 84 -13.29 -12.21 -7.97
N SER A 85 -12.43 -13.09 -8.48
CA SER A 85 -11.14 -12.73 -9.07
C SER A 85 -11.20 -12.49 -10.58
N ALA A 86 -12.40 -12.51 -11.20
CA ALA A 86 -12.55 -12.43 -12.64
C ALA A 86 -13.30 -11.18 -13.12
N LEU A 87 -12.77 -10.55 -14.16
CA LEU A 87 -13.39 -9.46 -14.90
C LEU A 87 -13.85 -9.96 -16.28
N VAL A 88 -15.09 -9.66 -16.64
CA VAL A 88 -15.71 -10.12 -17.91
C VAL A 88 -16.26 -8.93 -18.68
N ALA A 89 -16.08 -8.93 -19.99
CA ALA A 89 -16.68 -7.93 -20.86
C ALA A 89 -17.19 -8.59 -22.18
N PRO A 90 -18.43 -8.30 -22.64
CA PRO A 90 -18.87 -8.73 -23.94
C PRO A 90 -18.05 -8.04 -25.05
N THR A 91 -17.77 -8.73 -26.12
CA THR A 91 -17.12 -8.16 -27.30
C THR A 91 -18.17 -7.59 -28.29
N PRO A 92 -17.81 -6.55 -29.06
CA PRO A 92 -18.66 -6.09 -30.15
C PRO A 92 -18.94 -7.19 -31.15
N ALA A 93 -20.14 -7.22 -31.70
CA ALA A 93 -20.49 -8.13 -32.78
C ALA A 93 -19.69 -7.80 -34.07
N GLY A 94 -19.33 -8.84 -34.83
CA GLY A 94 -18.74 -8.66 -36.16
C GLY A 94 -17.28 -8.21 -36.14
N LEU A 95 -16.48 -8.64 -35.14
CA LEU A 95 -15.04 -8.41 -35.14
C LEU A 95 -14.43 -9.05 -36.43
N ALA A 96 -13.67 -8.23 -37.18
CA ALA A 96 -13.00 -8.66 -38.42
C ALA A 96 -11.77 -9.54 -38.10
N ASN A 97 -11.27 -10.21 -39.15
CA ASN A 97 -9.98 -10.90 -39.07
C ASN A 97 -8.85 -9.91 -38.83
N GLY A 98 -7.89 -10.30 -38.01
CA GLY A 98 -6.71 -9.49 -37.70
C GLY A 98 -6.24 -9.63 -36.28
N SER A 99 -5.19 -8.89 -35.93
CA SER A 99 -4.59 -8.90 -34.61
C SER A 99 -5.23 -7.85 -33.71
N TYR A 100 -5.67 -8.26 -32.56
CA TYR A 100 -6.31 -7.44 -31.54
C TYR A 100 -5.39 -7.33 -30.34
N ARG A 101 -5.45 -6.16 -29.63
CA ARG A 101 -4.82 -5.97 -28.34
C ARG A 101 -5.90 -5.68 -27.30
N VAL A 102 -5.83 -6.38 -26.18
CA VAL A 102 -6.63 -6.11 -24.98
C VAL A 102 -5.76 -5.35 -23.99
N GLU A 103 -6.21 -4.16 -23.61
CA GLU A 103 -5.67 -3.42 -22.48
C GLU A 103 -6.67 -3.50 -21.32
N TRP A 104 -6.18 -3.80 -20.14
CA TRP A 104 -7.01 -3.91 -18.96
C TRP A 104 -6.44 -3.11 -17.80
N ARG A 105 -7.34 -2.62 -16.97
CA ARG A 105 -7.01 -2.01 -15.67
C ARG A 105 -8.00 -2.51 -14.65
N ILE A 106 -7.52 -2.86 -13.48
CA ILE A 106 -8.30 -3.30 -12.33
C ILE A 106 -7.83 -2.61 -11.07
N VAL A 107 -8.63 -2.69 -10.02
CA VAL A 107 -8.24 -2.37 -8.65
C VAL A 107 -8.37 -3.65 -7.85
N SER A 108 -7.31 -4.06 -7.17
CA SER A 108 -7.35 -5.19 -6.25
C SER A 108 -8.15 -4.85 -4.99
N GLU A 109 -8.60 -5.85 -4.24
CA GLU A 109 -9.35 -5.65 -2.97
C GLU A 109 -8.59 -4.76 -1.97
N ASP A 110 -7.26 -4.74 -2.04
CA ASP A 110 -6.41 -3.89 -1.19
C ASP A 110 -6.35 -2.41 -1.65
N GLY A 111 -7.01 -2.07 -2.77
CA GLY A 111 -7.16 -0.70 -3.28
C GLY A 111 -6.08 -0.22 -4.22
N HIS A 112 -5.24 -1.13 -4.76
CA HIS A 112 -4.17 -0.76 -5.67
C HIS A 112 -4.58 -0.93 -7.14
N PRO A 113 -4.40 0.10 -7.98
CA PRO A 113 -4.67 -0.01 -9.41
C PRO A 113 -3.57 -0.83 -10.09
N MET A 114 -4.00 -1.76 -10.93
CA MET A 114 -3.16 -2.62 -11.75
C MET A 114 -3.58 -2.54 -13.21
N GLY A 115 -2.62 -2.71 -14.13
CA GLY A 115 -2.91 -2.71 -15.55
C GLY A 115 -1.96 -3.58 -16.34
N GLY A 116 -2.40 -3.95 -17.55
CA GLY A 116 -1.58 -4.73 -18.46
C GLY A 116 -2.22 -4.85 -19.84
N SER A 117 -1.54 -5.54 -20.73
CA SER A 117 -2.03 -5.79 -22.06
C SER A 117 -1.60 -7.15 -22.59
N PHE A 118 -2.40 -7.71 -23.50
CA PHE A 118 -2.03 -8.89 -24.29
C PHE A 118 -2.69 -8.84 -25.66
N GLY A 119 -2.18 -9.63 -26.62
CA GLY A 119 -2.75 -9.72 -27.96
C GLY A 119 -3.39 -11.08 -28.21
N PHE A 120 -4.34 -11.11 -29.13
CA PHE A 120 -4.87 -12.33 -29.80
C PHE A 120 -5.17 -12.03 -31.27
N THR A 121 -5.30 -13.05 -32.07
CA THR A 121 -5.60 -12.91 -33.53
C THR A 121 -6.88 -13.63 -33.86
N ILE A 122 -7.72 -13.05 -34.73
CA ILE A 122 -8.87 -13.71 -35.34
C ILE A 122 -8.51 -14.04 -36.79
N ALA A 123 -8.60 -15.32 -37.15
CA ALA A 123 -8.35 -15.83 -38.50
C ALA A 123 -9.46 -16.83 -38.86
N THR A 124 -10.66 -16.27 -39.13
CA THR A 124 -11.79 -17.09 -39.54
C THR A 124 -11.51 -17.75 -40.92
N SER A 125 -11.50 -19.06 -40.95
CA SER A 125 -11.42 -19.83 -42.22
C SER A 125 -12.74 -19.71 -42.98
N GLY A 126 -13.05 -18.52 -43.46
CA GLY A 126 -14.22 -18.23 -44.27
C GLY A 126 -13.81 -17.86 -45.68
N GLY A 127 -13.88 -18.80 -46.60
CA GLY A 127 -13.82 -18.56 -48.05
C GLY A 127 -12.42 -18.61 -48.66
N ALA A 128 -11.66 -19.67 -48.47
CA ALA A 128 -10.66 -20.04 -49.50
C ALA A 128 -11.40 -20.66 -50.69
N SER A 129 -11.66 -19.82 -51.69
CA SER A 129 -12.05 -20.27 -53.03
C SER A 129 -11.04 -21.30 -53.51
N ALA A 130 -11.53 -22.47 -53.85
CA ALA A 130 -10.75 -23.50 -54.51
C ALA A 130 -10.13 -22.93 -55.79
N SER A 131 -8.81 -22.84 -55.87
CA SER A 131 -8.11 -22.71 -57.15
C SER A 131 -6.98 -23.71 -57.21
N ALA A 132 -7.20 -24.64 -58.13
CA ALA A 132 -6.27 -25.40 -58.95
C ALA A 132 -5.32 -26.39 -58.29
N ALA A 133 -5.65 -27.64 -58.62
CA ALA A 133 -4.82 -28.81 -58.56
C ALA A 133 -3.51 -28.68 -59.34
N ALA A 134 -2.44 -29.28 -58.87
CA ALA A 134 -1.35 -29.86 -59.67
C ALA A 134 -0.63 -30.94 -58.83
N PRO A 135 0.03 -31.93 -59.48
CA PRO A 135 -0.26 -33.32 -59.28
C PRO A 135 0.68 -34.08 -58.35
N ALA A 136 0.23 -35.28 -58.02
CA ALA A 136 0.85 -36.28 -57.17
C ALA A 136 2.30 -36.63 -57.55
N ALA A 137 3.16 -36.74 -56.59
CA ALA A 137 4.38 -37.53 -56.62
C ALA A 137 4.40 -38.52 -55.46
N ALA A 138 4.78 -39.75 -55.74
CA ALA A 138 4.64 -40.99 -55.02
C ALA A 138 5.46 -41.09 -53.73
N PRO A 139 5.21 -42.09 -52.85
CA PRO A 139 5.72 -42.16 -51.50
C PRO A 139 7.14 -42.75 -51.42
N THR A 140 8.01 -42.16 -50.69
CA THR A 140 9.28 -42.74 -50.25
C THR A 140 9.24 -43.08 -48.76
N ARG A 141 9.68 -44.31 -48.49
CA ARG A 141 9.64 -44.99 -47.20
C ARG A 141 10.43 -44.31 -46.08
N ILE A 142 9.85 -44.40 -44.90
CA ILE A 142 10.40 -44.04 -43.57
C ILE A 142 11.45 -45.07 -43.15
N PRO A 143 12.51 -44.69 -42.43
CA PRO A 143 13.08 -45.49 -41.36
C PRO A 143 12.69 -44.93 -39.98
N GLU A 144 12.12 -45.82 -39.24
CA GLU A 144 11.79 -45.71 -37.83
C GLU A 144 13.07 -45.53 -36.98
N THR A 145 13.19 -44.41 -36.28
CA THR A 145 14.10 -44.31 -35.17
C THR A 145 13.44 -43.42 -34.10
N ALA A 146 13.28 -44.00 -32.91
CA ALA A 146 12.65 -43.42 -31.74
C ALA A 146 13.22 -42.04 -31.41
N ALA A 147 12.40 -41.02 -31.42
CA ALA A 147 12.71 -39.71 -30.86
C ALA A 147 11.87 -39.51 -29.58
N VAL A 148 12.60 -39.45 -28.49
CA VAL A 148 12.18 -39.03 -27.17
C VAL A 148 11.43 -37.69 -27.25
N LEU A 149 10.20 -37.62 -26.74
CA LEU A 149 9.40 -36.40 -26.62
C LEU A 149 10.19 -35.37 -25.77
N ALA A 150 10.69 -34.35 -26.43
CA ALA A 150 11.11 -33.12 -25.77
C ALA A 150 9.89 -32.31 -25.40
N PRO A 151 9.84 -31.65 -24.24
CA PRO A 151 8.74 -30.78 -23.87
C PRO A 151 8.67 -29.56 -24.81
N PRO A 152 7.47 -29.00 -25.06
CA PRO A 152 7.29 -27.90 -26.00
C PRO A 152 8.14 -26.69 -25.56
N ALA A 153 8.91 -26.17 -26.49
CA ALA A 153 9.72 -24.98 -26.31
C ALA A 153 8.85 -23.82 -25.81
N ARG A 154 9.22 -23.30 -24.66
CA ARG A 154 8.65 -22.10 -24.06
C ARG A 154 8.86 -20.95 -25.04
N ALA A 155 7.79 -20.49 -25.69
CA ALA A 155 7.84 -19.33 -26.57
C ALA A 155 8.43 -18.14 -25.79
N ALA A 156 9.49 -17.56 -26.30
CA ALA A 156 10.10 -16.37 -25.75
C ALA A 156 9.10 -15.19 -25.81
N PRO A 157 8.96 -14.38 -24.78
CA PRO A 157 8.07 -13.21 -24.81
C PRO A 157 8.72 -12.14 -25.71
N SER A 158 8.22 -11.96 -26.89
CA SER A 158 8.55 -10.84 -27.76
C SER A 158 7.59 -9.69 -27.49
N THR A 159 7.82 -8.87 -26.47
CA THR A 159 7.29 -7.49 -26.37
C THR A 159 7.81 -6.73 -25.13
N ALA A 160 9.05 -6.99 -24.71
CA ALA A 160 9.60 -6.47 -23.45
C ALA A 160 9.97 -4.96 -23.48
N ARG A 161 9.64 -4.20 -24.52
CA ARG A 161 10.14 -2.81 -24.62
C ARG A 161 9.09 -1.73 -24.30
N ASN A 162 7.80 -2.02 -24.41
CA ASN A 162 6.74 -1.07 -24.05
C ASN A 162 6.23 -1.23 -22.60
N ASP A 163 6.36 -2.45 -22.04
CA ASP A 163 5.87 -2.74 -20.69
C ASP A 163 6.73 -2.05 -19.62
N SER A 164 8.04 -1.94 -19.84
CA SER A 164 8.96 -1.30 -18.88
C SER A 164 8.75 0.22 -18.69
N ALA A 165 8.27 0.91 -19.73
CA ALA A 165 7.99 2.35 -19.64
C ALA A 165 6.65 2.60 -18.94
N LEU A 166 5.67 1.72 -19.14
CA LEU A 166 4.37 1.79 -18.46
C LEU A 166 4.52 1.39 -16.97
N GLU A 167 5.29 0.33 -16.69
CA GLU A 167 5.62 -0.09 -15.33
C GLU A 167 6.38 1.02 -14.57
N GLY A 168 7.39 1.65 -15.16
CA GLY A 168 8.12 2.76 -14.54
C GLY A 168 7.26 4.02 -14.31
N ALA A 169 6.29 4.28 -15.18
CA ALA A 169 5.34 5.38 -14.98
C ALA A 169 4.34 5.08 -13.85
N LEU A 170 3.89 3.82 -13.73
CA LEU A 170 3.03 3.36 -12.64
C LEU A 170 3.78 3.35 -11.30
N GLU A 171 5.05 2.94 -11.29
CA GLU A 171 5.91 3.01 -10.10
C GLU A 171 6.08 4.45 -9.60
N GLY A 172 6.24 5.42 -10.50
CA GLY A 172 6.33 6.85 -10.16
C GLY A 172 5.01 7.41 -9.61
N ALA A 173 3.88 6.97 -10.13
CA ALA A 173 2.56 7.43 -9.71
C ALA A 173 2.19 6.97 -8.27
N LEU A 174 2.62 5.78 -7.86
CA LEU A 174 2.32 5.23 -6.54
C LEU A 174 3.08 5.90 -5.37
N VAL A 175 4.18 6.59 -5.65
CA VAL A 175 5.01 7.21 -4.60
C VAL A 175 4.27 8.34 -3.88
N LEU A 176 3.56 9.20 -4.60
CA LEU A 176 2.87 10.34 -4.00
C LEU A 176 1.73 9.91 -3.06
N PRO A 177 0.79 9.03 -3.44
CA PRO A 177 -0.23 8.52 -2.52
C PRO A 177 0.37 7.83 -1.30
N ALA A 178 1.43 7.03 -1.46
CA ALA A 178 2.11 6.34 -0.35
C ALA A 178 2.72 7.32 0.66
N VAL A 179 3.39 8.36 0.20
CA VAL A 179 3.97 9.40 1.05
C VAL A 179 2.87 10.19 1.77
N LEU A 180 1.83 10.63 1.06
CA LEU A 180 0.70 11.36 1.64
C LEU A 180 -0.01 10.52 2.71
N ARG A 181 -0.21 9.23 2.45
CA ARG A 181 -0.77 8.28 3.41
C ARG A 181 0.11 8.15 4.66
N GLY A 182 1.41 7.93 4.47
CA GLY A 182 2.38 7.80 5.56
C GLY A 182 2.42 9.05 6.43
N LEU A 183 2.55 10.22 5.83
CA LEU A 183 2.55 11.51 6.53
C LEU A 183 1.21 11.79 7.22
N GLY A 184 0.08 11.57 6.54
CA GLY A 184 -1.25 11.78 7.07
C GLY A 184 -1.54 10.90 8.28
N MET A 185 -1.26 9.59 8.16
CA MET A 185 -1.44 8.63 9.25
C MET A 185 -0.48 8.89 10.43
N GLY A 186 0.77 9.24 10.15
CA GLY A 186 1.74 9.61 11.18
C GLY A 186 1.32 10.86 11.94
N THR A 187 0.84 11.88 11.24
CA THR A 187 0.33 13.12 11.85
C THR A 187 -0.93 12.87 12.67
N LEU A 188 -1.82 12.00 12.18
CA LEU A 188 -3.03 11.60 12.90
C LEU A 188 -2.69 10.80 14.17
N ALA A 189 -1.74 9.87 14.08
CA ALA A 189 -1.25 9.12 15.24
C ALA A 189 -0.64 10.05 16.30
N ALA A 190 0.15 11.04 15.87
CA ALA A 190 0.69 12.09 16.73
C ALA A 190 -0.42 12.89 17.42
N LEU A 191 -1.46 13.29 16.68
CA LEU A 191 -2.63 13.98 17.21
C LEU A 191 -3.36 13.13 18.25
N ALA A 192 -3.71 11.88 17.90
CA ALA A 192 -4.45 10.98 18.79
C ALA A 192 -3.68 10.72 20.09
N GLY A 193 -2.38 10.45 19.99
CA GLY A 193 -1.53 10.23 21.16
C GLY A 193 -1.39 11.45 22.04
N LEU A 194 -1.15 12.63 21.46
CA LEU A 194 -1.01 13.88 22.22
C LEU A 194 -2.34 14.26 22.90
N LEU A 195 -3.48 14.12 22.20
CA LEU A 195 -4.81 14.32 22.79
C LEU A 195 -5.08 13.32 23.93
N GLY A 196 -4.62 12.08 23.80
CA GLY A 196 -4.73 11.06 24.84
C GLY A 196 -3.96 11.47 26.13
N PHE A 197 -2.75 12.01 25.99
CA PHE A 197 -1.99 12.54 27.14
C PHE A 197 -2.67 13.76 27.75
N LEU A 198 -3.18 14.69 26.94
CA LEU A 198 -3.95 15.85 27.40
C LEU A 198 -5.23 15.44 28.13
N ALA A 199 -5.97 14.47 27.61
CA ALA A 199 -7.24 14.01 28.19
C ALA A 199 -7.05 13.30 29.55
N THR A 200 -5.89 12.73 29.79
CA THR A 200 -5.55 11.91 30.97
C THR A 200 -4.57 12.58 31.92
N ARG A 201 -4.21 13.87 31.69
CA ARG A 201 -3.36 14.64 32.61
C ARG A 201 -4.06 14.84 33.94
N ARG A 202 -3.27 14.85 35.02
CA ARG A 202 -3.78 15.07 36.40
C ARG A 202 -3.82 16.53 36.78
N ASP A 203 -2.97 17.35 36.18
CA ASP A 203 -2.88 18.78 36.46
C ASP A 203 -3.85 19.55 35.53
N ALA A 204 -4.63 20.44 36.10
CA ALA A 204 -5.61 21.27 35.38
C ALA A 204 -4.97 22.50 34.70
N GLU A 205 -3.66 22.75 34.91
CA GLU A 205 -3.00 23.91 34.32
C GLU A 205 -3.05 23.89 32.79
N PRO A 206 -3.41 25.01 32.16
CA PRO A 206 -3.41 25.14 30.71
C PRO A 206 -2.02 24.86 30.10
N GLU A 207 -1.96 24.15 28.97
CA GLU A 207 -0.72 23.93 28.25
C GLU A 207 -0.86 24.46 26.80
N PRO A 208 -0.71 25.79 26.60
CA PRO A 208 -0.99 26.44 25.33
C PRO A 208 -0.12 25.93 24.17
N ARG A 209 1.04 25.33 24.46
CA ARG A 209 1.91 24.71 23.42
C ARG A 209 1.31 23.41 22.90
N ALA A 210 0.80 22.57 23.80
CA ALA A 210 0.13 21.34 23.42
C ALA A 210 -1.15 21.64 22.64
N GLU A 211 -1.91 22.63 23.08
CA GLU A 211 -3.14 23.07 22.36
C GLU A 211 -2.83 23.57 20.96
N ARG A 212 -1.80 24.42 20.79
CA ARG A 212 -1.38 24.87 19.46
C ARG A 212 -0.84 23.73 18.61
N LEU A 213 -0.09 22.80 19.19
CA LEU A 213 0.44 21.65 18.46
C LEU A 213 -0.69 20.71 18.02
N THR A 214 -1.67 20.41 18.88
CA THR A 214 -2.82 19.58 18.50
C THR A 214 -3.65 20.22 17.38
N MET A 215 -3.84 21.53 17.39
CA MET A 215 -4.53 22.23 16.30
C MET A 215 -3.77 22.11 14.97
N ARG A 216 -2.44 22.31 14.99
CA ARG A 216 -1.59 22.12 13.79
C ARG A 216 -1.61 20.68 13.28
N LEU A 217 -1.50 19.71 14.18
CA LEU A 217 -1.55 18.28 13.82
C LEU A 217 -2.92 17.91 13.25
N ALA A 218 -4.02 18.42 13.82
CA ALA A 218 -5.37 18.16 13.33
C ALA A 218 -5.56 18.72 11.90
N THR A 219 -5.15 19.97 11.66
CA THR A 219 -5.19 20.58 10.32
C THR A 219 -4.32 19.80 9.35
N ALA A 220 -3.07 19.50 9.71
CA ALA A 220 -2.16 18.78 8.83
C ALA A 220 -2.65 17.36 8.50
N ALA A 221 -3.17 16.62 9.49
CA ALA A 221 -3.72 15.28 9.26
C ALA A 221 -4.94 15.31 8.32
N ALA A 222 -5.85 16.26 8.52
CA ALA A 222 -7.02 16.43 7.68
C ALA A 222 -6.64 16.78 6.23
N VAL A 223 -5.72 17.73 6.03
CA VAL A 223 -5.25 18.12 4.70
C VAL A 223 -4.49 16.98 4.01
N LEU A 224 -3.56 16.33 4.70
CA LEU A 224 -2.76 15.24 4.12
C LEU A 224 -3.62 14.04 3.73
N LEU A 225 -4.60 13.66 4.56
CA LEU A 225 -5.49 12.54 4.24
C LEU A 225 -6.51 12.90 3.16
N ALA A 226 -6.97 14.16 3.08
CA ALA A 226 -7.79 14.62 1.98
C ALA A 226 -6.99 14.64 0.65
N LEU A 227 -5.75 15.13 0.66
CA LEU A 227 -4.86 15.07 -0.51
C LEU A 227 -4.54 13.63 -0.92
N HIS A 228 -4.32 12.75 0.06
CA HIS A 228 -4.17 11.32 -0.22
C HIS A 228 -5.41 10.74 -0.91
N PHE A 229 -6.62 11.01 -0.38
CA PHE A 229 -7.86 10.54 -0.97
C PHE A 229 -8.02 11.00 -2.43
N VAL A 230 -7.74 12.29 -2.71
CA VAL A 230 -7.80 12.82 -4.08
C VAL A 230 -6.76 12.17 -4.98
N ALA A 231 -5.50 12.06 -4.53
CA ALA A 231 -4.44 11.44 -5.32
C ALA A 231 -4.75 9.97 -5.62
N TRP A 232 -5.22 9.22 -4.62
CA TRP A 232 -5.65 7.84 -4.77
C TRP A 232 -6.88 7.73 -5.71
N ALA A 233 -7.90 8.57 -5.55
CA ALA A 233 -9.09 8.55 -6.38
C ALA A 233 -8.79 8.81 -7.86
N VAL A 234 -7.89 9.75 -8.14
CA VAL A 234 -7.42 10.03 -9.53
C VAL A 234 -6.66 8.85 -10.10
N ASP A 235 -5.86 8.18 -9.27
CA ASP A 235 -5.05 7.04 -9.72
C ASP A 235 -5.90 5.79 -9.95
N VAL A 236 -6.92 5.55 -9.10
CA VAL A 236 -7.79 4.38 -9.18
C VAL A 236 -8.80 4.47 -10.33
N VAL A 237 -9.27 5.69 -10.67
CA VAL A 237 -10.30 5.85 -11.71
C VAL A 237 -9.71 5.64 -13.10
N PRO A 238 -10.33 4.78 -13.95
CA PRO A 238 -9.90 4.57 -15.32
C PRO A 238 -9.90 5.87 -16.12
N ASP A 239 -8.89 6.04 -16.98
CA ASP A 239 -8.70 7.21 -17.87
C ASP A 239 -8.54 8.54 -17.12
N HIS A 240 -8.30 8.52 -15.81
CA HIS A 240 -8.16 9.69 -14.94
C HIS A 240 -9.33 10.71 -15.07
N SER A 241 -10.51 10.21 -15.45
CA SER A 241 -11.72 11.01 -15.68
C SER A 241 -12.72 10.78 -14.55
N LEU A 242 -12.92 11.77 -13.69
CA LEU A 242 -13.92 11.73 -12.60
C LEU A 242 -15.31 12.09 -13.16
N GLY A 243 -15.89 11.23 -14.01
CA GLY A 243 -17.29 11.33 -14.41
C GLY A 243 -18.24 10.87 -13.31
N GLY A 244 -19.55 11.15 -13.47
CA GLY A 244 -20.55 10.79 -12.47
C GLY A 244 -20.60 9.28 -12.16
N ASP A 245 -20.50 8.43 -13.17
CA ASP A 245 -20.54 6.98 -13.02
C ASP A 245 -19.28 6.44 -12.31
N GLN A 246 -18.09 7.00 -12.62
CA GLN A 246 -16.85 6.64 -11.99
C GLN A 246 -16.83 7.09 -10.53
N LEU A 247 -17.34 8.28 -10.24
CA LEU A 247 -17.48 8.75 -8.86
C LEU A 247 -18.46 7.88 -8.08
N ALA A 248 -19.58 7.49 -8.67
CA ALA A 248 -20.54 6.57 -8.05
C ALA A 248 -19.87 5.20 -7.78
N ALA A 249 -19.14 4.63 -8.75
CA ALA A 249 -18.41 3.39 -8.57
C ALA A 249 -17.37 3.49 -7.44
N LEU A 250 -16.62 4.58 -7.39
CA LEU A 250 -15.63 4.85 -6.33
C LEU A 250 -16.30 4.88 -4.95
N LEU A 251 -17.40 5.63 -4.79
CA LEU A 251 -18.08 5.80 -3.51
C LEU A 251 -18.85 4.54 -3.05
N THR A 252 -19.21 3.66 -3.97
CA THR A 252 -19.91 2.41 -3.67
C THR A 252 -18.99 1.21 -3.51
N SER A 253 -17.75 1.27 -3.99
CA SER A 253 -16.75 0.23 -3.78
C SER A 253 -16.36 0.07 -2.32
N ASP A 254 -15.96 -1.13 -1.90
CA ASP A 254 -15.56 -1.39 -0.52
C ASP A 254 -14.34 -0.57 -0.11
N VAL A 255 -13.35 -0.52 -0.99
CA VAL A 255 -12.14 0.29 -0.76
C VAL A 255 -12.46 1.77 -0.69
N GLY A 256 -13.29 2.28 -1.61
CA GLY A 256 -13.68 3.70 -1.64
C GLY A 256 -14.43 4.12 -0.39
N ARG A 257 -15.33 3.25 0.13
CA ARG A 257 -16.01 3.49 1.41
C ARG A 257 -15.07 3.61 2.59
N VAL A 258 -14.06 2.75 2.67
CA VAL A 258 -13.05 2.82 3.74
C VAL A 258 -12.19 4.08 3.62
N GLU A 259 -11.75 4.44 2.41
CA GLU A 259 -10.97 5.67 2.17
C GLU A 259 -11.78 6.93 2.50
N LEU A 260 -13.06 6.96 2.12
CA LEU A 260 -13.97 8.05 2.45
C LEU A 260 -14.21 8.14 3.96
N ALA A 261 -14.46 7.01 4.63
CA ALA A 261 -14.67 6.97 6.08
C ALA A 261 -13.41 7.45 6.83
N ARG A 262 -12.22 7.01 6.42
CA ARG A 262 -10.95 7.45 6.99
C ARG A 262 -10.76 8.96 6.87
N THR A 263 -10.95 9.50 5.67
CA THR A 263 -10.81 10.93 5.39
C THR A 263 -11.88 11.74 6.13
N GLY A 264 -13.13 11.31 6.09
CA GLY A 264 -14.25 11.95 6.79
C GLY A 264 -14.05 12.01 8.30
N LEU A 265 -13.61 10.91 8.92
CA LEU A 265 -13.33 10.88 10.37
C LEU A 265 -12.14 11.80 10.73
N ALA A 266 -11.10 11.90 9.88
CA ALA A 266 -10.00 12.82 10.11
C ALA A 266 -10.47 14.28 10.02
N LEU A 267 -11.32 14.62 9.05
CA LEU A 267 -11.95 15.94 8.94
C LEU A 267 -12.84 16.24 10.14
N LEU A 268 -13.63 15.27 10.61
CA LEU A 268 -14.46 15.40 11.82
C LEU A 268 -13.59 15.60 13.07
N SER A 269 -12.42 14.94 13.16
CA SER A 269 -11.49 15.18 14.25
C SER A 269 -10.96 16.62 14.24
N ALA A 270 -10.58 17.15 13.07
CA ALA A 270 -10.15 18.53 12.92
C ALA A 270 -11.32 19.52 13.24
N TRP A 271 -12.49 19.28 12.72
CA TRP A 271 -13.69 20.08 13.03
C TRP A 271 -14.00 20.11 14.55
N ALA A 272 -13.98 18.92 15.19
CA ALA A 272 -14.27 18.81 16.62
C ALA A 272 -13.26 19.60 17.47
N LEU A 273 -11.99 19.67 17.06
CA LEU A 273 -10.96 20.41 17.78
C LEU A 273 -10.97 21.90 17.45
N LEU A 274 -11.02 22.25 16.16
CA LEU A 274 -10.79 23.63 15.69
C LEU A 274 -12.06 24.52 15.87
N LEU A 275 -13.22 23.97 15.52
CA LEU A 275 -14.49 24.71 15.50
C LEU A 275 -15.37 24.40 16.73
N ALA A 276 -15.57 23.14 17.04
CA ALA A 276 -16.43 22.74 18.15
C ALA A 276 -15.74 22.85 19.54
N ARG A 277 -14.40 22.99 19.57
CA ARG A 277 -13.60 23.05 20.80
C ARG A 277 -13.83 21.86 21.75
N ARG A 278 -14.01 20.67 21.17
CA ARG A 278 -14.30 19.42 21.87
C ARG A 278 -13.13 18.41 21.76
N PRO A 279 -12.04 18.55 22.53
CA PRO A 279 -10.83 17.73 22.37
C PRO A 279 -11.07 16.23 22.61
N ARG A 280 -12.00 15.85 23.50
CA ARG A 280 -12.36 14.44 23.71
C ARG A 280 -13.07 13.83 22.50
N LEU A 281 -13.92 14.60 21.83
CA LEU A 281 -14.59 14.18 20.61
C LEU A 281 -13.59 14.06 19.46
N ALA A 282 -12.64 15.02 19.35
CA ALA A 282 -11.55 14.96 18.38
C ALA A 282 -10.67 13.72 18.59
N LEU A 283 -10.36 13.37 19.85
CA LEU A 283 -9.65 12.13 20.17
C LEU A 283 -10.45 10.89 19.71
N GLY A 284 -11.75 10.86 19.98
CA GLY A 284 -12.62 9.76 19.55
C GLY A 284 -12.59 9.55 18.05
N PHE A 285 -12.72 10.63 17.25
CA PHE A 285 -12.63 10.55 15.80
C PHE A 285 -11.24 10.18 15.30
N ALA A 286 -10.17 10.70 15.92
CA ALA A 286 -8.80 10.34 15.54
C ALA A 286 -8.52 8.84 15.78
N VAL A 287 -8.95 8.30 16.94
CA VAL A 287 -8.83 6.86 17.23
C VAL A 287 -9.69 6.04 16.27
N ALA A 288 -10.92 6.45 15.99
CA ALA A 288 -11.78 5.78 15.02
C ALA A 288 -11.13 5.72 13.63
N THR A 289 -10.47 6.82 13.20
CA THR A 289 -9.71 6.83 11.93
C THR A 289 -8.58 5.80 11.93
N LEU A 290 -7.83 5.66 13.04
CA LEU A 290 -6.77 4.66 13.17
C LEU A 290 -7.35 3.24 13.09
N LEU A 291 -8.49 2.97 13.74
CA LEU A 291 -9.14 1.67 13.74
C LEU A 291 -9.68 1.32 12.34
N VAL A 292 -10.40 2.23 11.68
CA VAL A 292 -10.90 2.06 10.30
C VAL A 292 -9.74 1.84 9.33
N SER A 293 -8.59 2.46 9.55
CA SER A 293 -7.40 2.23 8.70
C SER A 293 -6.85 0.81 8.83
N GLY A 294 -7.23 0.05 9.86
CA GLY A 294 -6.93 -1.38 10.01
C GLY A 294 -7.73 -2.27 9.07
N THR A 295 -8.92 -1.84 8.64
CA THR A 295 -9.85 -2.64 7.81
C THR A 295 -9.62 -2.49 6.31
N ALA A 296 -8.55 -1.82 5.86
CA ALA A 296 -8.21 -1.64 4.45
C ALA A 296 -6.87 -2.24 4.09
N GLY A 297 -6.71 -2.58 2.80
CA GLY A 297 -5.48 -3.15 2.25
C GLY A 297 -5.33 -4.63 2.57
N HIS A 298 -4.14 -5.18 2.35
CA HIS A 298 -3.80 -6.60 2.53
C HIS A 298 -4.31 -7.22 3.86
N SER A 299 -4.50 -6.39 4.91
CA SER A 299 -5.01 -6.86 6.21
C SER A 299 -6.48 -7.29 6.17
N ALA A 300 -7.27 -6.70 5.27
CA ALA A 300 -8.67 -7.07 5.09
C ALA A 300 -8.82 -8.29 4.18
N ALA A 301 -7.94 -8.41 3.17
CA ALA A 301 -7.98 -9.47 2.17
C ALA A 301 -7.43 -10.82 2.69
N ILE A 302 -6.41 -10.78 3.57
CA ILE A 302 -5.72 -11.98 4.04
C ILE A 302 -5.89 -12.13 5.55
N HIS A 303 -6.65 -13.14 6.00
CA HIS A 303 -6.86 -13.43 7.42
C HIS A 303 -7.33 -12.21 8.24
N PRO A 304 -8.45 -11.54 7.87
CA PRO A 304 -8.92 -10.31 8.51
C PRO A 304 -9.12 -10.47 10.02
N GLU A 305 -9.46 -11.65 10.51
CA GLU A 305 -9.68 -11.98 11.92
C GLU A 305 -8.43 -11.79 12.80
N TRP A 306 -7.22 -11.87 12.22
CA TRP A 306 -5.94 -11.65 12.90
C TRP A 306 -5.23 -10.37 12.45
N ALA A 307 -5.27 -10.08 11.16
CA ALA A 307 -4.52 -8.96 10.59
C ALA A 307 -5.13 -7.60 10.97
N VAL A 308 -6.47 -7.48 10.98
CA VAL A 308 -7.14 -6.22 11.34
C VAL A 308 -6.91 -5.85 12.81
N PRO A 309 -7.11 -6.75 13.82
CA PRO A 309 -6.78 -6.45 15.20
C PRO A 309 -5.29 -6.16 15.43
N ALA A 310 -4.40 -6.92 14.80
CA ALA A 310 -2.95 -6.69 14.93
C ALA A 310 -2.57 -5.31 14.39
N ARG A 311 -3.13 -4.89 13.26
CA ARG A 311 -2.89 -3.57 12.68
C ARG A 311 -3.47 -2.45 13.53
N ALA A 312 -4.68 -2.61 14.04
CA ALA A 312 -5.30 -1.65 14.95
C ALA A 312 -4.45 -1.45 16.21
N LEU A 313 -4.02 -2.55 16.84
CA LEU A 313 -3.11 -2.53 17.99
C LEU A 313 -1.80 -1.80 17.65
N HIS A 314 -1.21 -2.10 16.49
CA HIS A 314 0.02 -1.46 16.02
C HIS A 314 -0.13 0.07 15.93
N LEU A 315 -1.17 0.53 15.26
CA LEU A 315 -1.42 1.96 15.03
C LEU A 315 -1.69 2.72 16.34
N VAL A 316 -2.50 2.13 17.24
CA VAL A 316 -2.80 2.73 18.56
C VAL A 316 -1.54 2.76 19.44
N ALA A 317 -0.72 1.71 19.40
CA ALA A 317 0.55 1.67 20.15
C ALA A 317 1.53 2.72 19.64
N VAL A 318 1.69 2.87 18.32
CA VAL A 318 2.50 3.94 17.69
C VAL A 318 1.98 5.32 18.11
N ALA A 319 0.65 5.52 18.10
CA ALA A 319 0.04 6.78 18.52
C ALA A 319 0.36 7.10 19.99
N GLY A 320 0.22 6.14 20.90
CA GLY A 320 0.56 6.31 22.30
C GLY A 320 2.04 6.64 22.51
N TRP A 321 2.95 5.96 21.81
CA TRP A 321 4.38 6.23 21.91
C TRP A 321 4.73 7.63 21.37
N LEU A 322 4.36 7.91 20.11
CA LEU A 322 4.65 9.21 19.48
C LEU A 322 4.02 10.39 20.25
N GLY A 323 2.77 10.22 20.70
CA GLY A 323 2.10 11.23 21.53
C GLY A 323 2.82 11.49 22.85
N GLY A 324 3.36 10.45 23.50
CA GLY A 324 4.16 10.58 24.71
C GLY A 324 5.46 11.36 24.48
N LEU A 325 6.18 11.09 23.38
CA LEU A 325 7.38 11.85 23.02
C LEU A 325 7.06 13.33 22.78
N LEU A 326 6.00 13.62 22.04
CA LEU A 326 5.56 14.99 21.78
C LEU A 326 5.10 15.69 23.07
N TRP A 327 4.42 14.96 23.95
CA TRP A 327 4.01 15.49 25.25
C TRP A 327 5.22 15.94 26.08
N LEU A 328 6.27 15.14 26.17
CA LEU A 328 7.49 15.51 26.90
C LEU A 328 8.22 16.69 26.24
N ILE A 329 8.27 16.76 24.92
CA ILE A 329 8.86 17.89 24.18
C ILE A 329 8.09 19.19 24.50
N VAL A 330 6.76 19.14 24.56
CA VAL A 330 5.94 20.30 24.92
C VAL A 330 6.23 20.78 26.33
N LEU A 331 6.48 19.85 27.25
CA LEU A 331 6.76 20.14 28.66
C LEU A 331 8.20 20.62 28.96
N GLU A 332 9.08 20.76 27.96
CA GLU A 332 10.52 21.09 28.17
C GLU A 332 10.78 22.32 29.02
N ARG A 333 9.84 23.27 29.08
CA ARG A 333 9.93 24.52 29.85
C ARG A 333 9.22 24.46 31.21
N ARG A 334 8.65 23.32 31.59
CA ARG A 334 8.04 23.11 32.91
C ARG A 334 9.12 22.76 33.94
N SER A 335 8.76 22.82 35.21
CA SER A 335 9.67 22.46 36.29
C SER A 335 10.16 21.01 36.16
N ALA A 336 11.38 20.73 36.60
CA ALA A 336 11.97 19.40 36.57
C ALA A 336 11.09 18.34 37.27
N ALA A 337 10.38 18.71 38.33
CA ALA A 337 9.46 17.83 39.05
C ALA A 337 8.29 17.38 38.16
N VAL A 338 7.68 18.31 37.37
CA VAL A 338 6.60 18.00 36.44
C VAL A 338 7.11 17.11 35.31
N VAL A 339 8.25 17.48 34.70
CA VAL A 339 8.86 16.71 33.61
C VAL A 339 9.21 15.30 34.08
N THR A 340 9.81 15.13 35.27
CA THR A 340 10.18 13.82 35.83
C THR A 340 8.94 12.92 36.04
N ARG A 341 7.87 13.47 36.60
CA ARG A 341 6.61 12.73 36.80
C ARG A 341 6.03 12.25 35.49
N GLU A 342 5.89 13.15 34.50
CA GLU A 342 5.35 12.83 33.21
C GLU A 342 6.28 11.90 32.41
N ALA A 343 7.59 12.05 32.52
CA ALA A 343 8.57 11.17 31.87
C ALA A 343 8.45 9.71 32.35
N ARG A 344 8.20 9.48 33.65
CA ARG A 344 7.94 8.14 34.19
C ARG A 344 6.67 7.52 33.58
N ARG A 345 5.61 8.31 33.45
CA ARG A 345 4.35 7.89 32.84
C ARG A 345 4.52 7.57 31.35
N VAL A 346 5.17 8.47 30.60
CA VAL A 346 5.47 8.25 29.18
C VAL A 346 6.36 7.01 28.99
N SER A 347 7.37 6.81 29.85
CA SER A 347 8.24 5.63 29.80
C SER A 347 7.46 4.32 29.96
N SER A 348 6.43 4.30 30.81
CA SER A 348 5.57 3.11 30.98
C SER A 348 4.69 2.86 29.75
N VAL A 349 4.09 3.92 29.18
CA VAL A 349 3.30 3.84 27.95
C VAL A 349 4.18 3.42 26.77
N ALA A 350 5.39 4.00 26.64
CA ALA A 350 6.33 3.67 25.58
C ALA A 350 6.79 2.20 25.65
N LEU A 351 7.05 1.67 26.86
CA LEU A 351 7.39 0.26 27.03
C LEU A 351 6.25 -0.66 26.58
N ALA A 352 5.02 -0.38 27.00
CA ALA A 352 3.86 -1.12 26.57
C ALA A 352 3.65 -1.02 25.04
N ALA A 353 3.86 0.17 24.47
CA ALA A 353 3.78 0.40 23.04
C ALA A 353 4.84 -0.37 22.25
N VAL A 354 6.10 -0.40 22.71
CA VAL A 354 7.17 -1.21 22.11
C VAL A 354 6.79 -2.69 22.05
N ILE A 355 6.28 -3.24 23.15
CA ILE A 355 5.83 -4.64 23.21
C ILE A 355 4.68 -4.88 22.24
N ALA A 356 3.69 -3.98 22.22
CA ALA A 356 2.54 -4.08 21.32
C ALA A 356 2.94 -3.96 19.84
N VAL A 357 3.85 -3.03 19.50
CA VAL A 357 4.39 -2.85 18.14
C VAL A 357 5.19 -4.07 17.70
N ALA A 358 6.05 -4.61 18.57
CA ALA A 358 6.83 -5.81 18.27
C ALA A 358 5.92 -7.03 18.07
N PHE A 359 4.98 -7.27 18.99
CA PHE A 359 4.03 -8.39 18.89
C PHE A 359 3.19 -8.28 17.62
N SER A 360 2.53 -7.14 17.40
CA SER A 360 1.69 -6.93 16.21
C SER A 360 2.50 -6.96 14.92
N GLY A 361 3.75 -6.49 14.93
CA GLY A 361 4.67 -6.58 13.81
C GLY A 361 5.03 -8.03 13.47
N VAL A 362 5.29 -8.87 14.45
CA VAL A 362 5.54 -10.31 14.26
C VAL A 362 4.31 -10.98 13.67
N VAL A 363 3.11 -10.74 14.22
CA VAL A 363 1.86 -11.30 13.70
C VAL A 363 1.67 -10.93 12.23
N GLN A 364 1.77 -9.63 11.88
CA GLN A 364 1.63 -9.18 10.49
C GLN A 364 2.71 -9.78 9.58
N THR A 365 3.96 -9.84 10.03
CA THR A 365 5.05 -10.47 9.25
C THR A 365 4.75 -11.93 8.98
N ARG A 366 4.25 -12.68 9.94
CA ARG A 366 3.90 -14.11 9.76
C ARG A 366 2.73 -14.33 8.80
N LEU A 367 1.77 -13.41 8.79
CA LEU A 367 0.61 -13.48 7.89
C LEU A 367 1.00 -13.13 6.44
N PHE A 368 1.88 -12.14 6.24
CA PHE A 368 2.23 -11.64 4.90
C PHE A 368 3.52 -12.23 4.32
N LEU A 369 4.35 -12.85 5.13
CA LEU A 369 5.60 -13.50 4.74
C LEU A 369 5.63 -14.94 5.30
N PRO A 370 4.88 -15.87 4.68
CA PRO A 370 4.85 -17.26 5.15
C PRO A 370 6.21 -17.95 5.03
N VAL A 371 7.04 -17.56 4.04
CA VAL A 371 8.38 -18.08 3.80
C VAL A 371 9.43 -17.10 4.34
N TRP A 372 10.24 -17.54 5.30
CA TRP A 372 11.28 -16.69 5.92
C TRP A 372 12.34 -16.18 4.95
N ALA A 373 12.62 -16.92 3.87
CA ALA A 373 13.57 -16.48 2.85
C ALA A 373 13.16 -15.18 2.16
N ASP A 374 11.87 -14.87 2.11
CA ASP A 374 11.34 -13.67 1.46
C ASP A 374 11.63 -12.38 2.24
N LEU A 375 11.96 -12.48 3.54
CA LEU A 375 12.48 -11.35 4.31
C LEU A 375 13.74 -10.74 3.68
N VAL A 376 14.58 -11.56 3.04
CA VAL A 376 15.83 -11.12 2.43
C VAL A 376 15.79 -11.11 0.90
N ARG A 377 14.77 -11.73 0.29
CA ARG A 377 14.66 -11.88 -1.17
C ARG A 377 13.64 -10.95 -1.80
N SER A 378 12.71 -10.36 -1.02
CA SER A 378 11.66 -9.48 -1.53
C SER A 378 11.86 -8.03 -1.10
N THR A 379 11.35 -7.10 -1.92
CA THR A 379 11.30 -5.67 -1.56
C THR A 379 10.46 -5.44 -0.31
N TYR A 380 9.33 -6.17 -0.18
CA TYR A 380 8.50 -6.14 1.02
C TYR A 380 9.30 -6.50 2.28
N GLY A 381 10.04 -7.62 2.23
CA GLY A 381 10.89 -8.08 3.32
C GLY A 381 12.01 -7.08 3.66
N ALA A 382 12.65 -6.46 2.66
CA ALA A 382 13.66 -5.43 2.89
C ALA A 382 13.11 -4.22 3.65
N ILE A 383 11.88 -3.77 3.33
CA ILE A 383 11.22 -2.68 4.07
C ILE A 383 10.87 -3.12 5.50
N VAL A 384 10.40 -4.36 5.68
CA VAL A 384 10.14 -4.92 7.02
C VAL A 384 11.43 -4.94 7.85
N LEU A 385 12.55 -5.40 7.29
CA LEU A 385 13.85 -5.39 7.97
C LEU A 385 14.32 -3.98 8.32
N ALA A 386 14.14 -3.00 7.43
CA ALA A 386 14.45 -1.60 7.71
C ALA A 386 13.60 -1.05 8.88
N LYS A 387 12.31 -1.41 8.95
CA LYS A 387 11.43 -1.06 10.09
C LYS A 387 11.87 -1.73 11.39
N VAL A 388 12.28 -3.00 11.36
CA VAL A 388 12.81 -3.72 12.53
C VAL A 388 14.11 -3.07 13.02
N ALA A 389 15.02 -2.70 12.12
CA ALA A 389 16.23 -1.97 12.46
C ALA A 389 15.90 -0.60 13.08
N GLY A 390 14.94 0.15 12.50
CA GLY A 390 14.44 1.41 13.06
C GLY A 390 13.83 1.23 14.45
N LEU A 391 13.03 0.18 14.68
CA LEU A 391 12.53 -0.16 16.01
C LEU A 391 13.67 -0.45 16.99
N GLY A 392 14.70 -1.18 16.57
CA GLY A 392 15.89 -1.41 17.40
C GLY A 392 16.57 -0.11 17.83
N VAL A 393 16.74 0.85 16.92
CA VAL A 393 17.28 2.18 17.24
C VAL A 393 16.37 2.92 18.23
N LEU A 394 15.06 2.88 18.05
CA LEU A 394 14.09 3.51 18.95
C LEU A 394 14.11 2.87 20.36
N VAL A 395 14.25 1.55 20.45
CA VAL A 395 14.41 0.83 21.73
C VAL A 395 15.68 1.27 22.45
N LEU A 396 16.79 1.47 21.71
CA LEU A 396 18.04 1.97 22.29
C LEU A 396 17.89 3.41 22.84
N PHE A 397 17.15 4.30 22.14
CA PHE A 397 16.79 5.62 22.67
C PHE A 397 15.97 5.51 23.96
N GLY A 398 14.91 4.69 23.95
CA GLY A 398 14.07 4.46 25.12
C GLY A 398 14.85 3.90 26.31
N ALA A 399 15.73 2.92 26.10
CA ALA A 399 16.61 2.37 27.12
C ALA A 399 17.59 3.44 27.66
N HIS A 400 18.19 4.25 26.77
CA HIS A 400 19.06 5.36 27.17
C HIS A 400 18.30 6.36 28.04
N HIS A 401 17.09 6.79 27.63
CA HIS A 401 16.27 7.70 28.41
C HIS A 401 15.91 7.09 29.78
N ARG A 402 15.48 5.85 29.83
CA ARG A 402 15.05 5.18 31.06
C ARG A 402 16.19 5.00 32.07
N HIS A 403 17.37 4.60 31.63
CA HIS A 403 18.46 4.21 32.51
C HIS A 403 19.47 5.32 32.79
N ARG A 404 19.63 6.31 31.88
CA ARG A 404 20.63 7.37 32.04
C ARG A 404 20.04 8.77 32.22
N VAL A 405 18.93 9.10 31.51
CA VAL A 405 18.39 10.47 31.54
C VAL A 405 17.40 10.65 32.67
N LEU A 406 16.45 9.74 32.87
CA LEU A 406 15.43 9.85 33.92
C LEU A 406 16.01 10.00 35.34
N PRO A 407 17.04 9.25 35.75
CA PRO A 407 17.63 9.42 37.10
C PRO A 407 18.25 10.77 37.32
N ARG A 408 18.68 11.48 36.27
CA ARG A 408 19.37 12.77 36.32
C ARG A 408 18.49 13.98 36.01
N LEU A 409 17.17 13.77 35.82
CA LEU A 409 16.25 14.87 35.46
C LEU A 409 16.10 15.96 36.51
N ALA A 410 16.59 15.74 37.75
CA ALA A 410 16.65 16.75 38.80
C ALA A 410 17.76 17.78 38.55
N ASP A 411 18.75 17.51 37.70
CA ASP A 411 19.85 18.41 37.39
C ASP A 411 19.37 19.56 36.48
N MET A 412 19.96 20.76 36.66
CA MET A 412 19.44 22.03 36.10
C MET A 412 19.31 22.10 34.58
N HIS A 413 20.07 21.31 33.79
CA HIS A 413 20.04 21.34 32.31
C HIS A 413 19.42 20.09 31.67
N ALA A 414 18.99 19.13 32.46
CA ALA A 414 18.50 17.85 31.98
C ALA A 414 17.19 17.91 31.12
N PRO A 415 16.23 18.83 31.37
CA PRO A 415 15.03 18.93 30.57
C PRO A 415 15.29 19.30 29.10
N GLU A 416 16.23 20.21 28.82
CA GLU A 416 16.57 20.63 27.45
C GLU A 416 17.35 19.54 26.70
N GLU A 417 18.23 18.81 27.39
CA GLU A 417 18.93 17.65 26.81
C GLU A 417 17.98 16.53 26.47
N LEU A 418 17.02 16.26 27.36
CA LEU A 418 15.95 15.30 27.12
C LEU A 418 15.17 15.71 25.85
N ALA A 419 14.70 16.96 25.76
CA ALA A 419 13.92 17.43 24.62
C ALA A 419 14.70 17.32 23.29
N ARG A 420 16.01 17.62 23.28
CA ARG A 420 16.87 17.44 22.10
C ARG A 420 16.98 15.97 21.69
N SER A 421 17.11 15.06 22.65
CA SER A 421 17.15 13.62 22.38
C SER A 421 15.81 13.10 21.89
N LEU A 422 14.69 13.53 22.48
CA LEU A 422 13.33 13.17 22.06
C LEU A 422 13.03 13.64 20.62
N ARG A 423 13.49 14.82 20.21
CA ARG A 423 13.34 15.29 18.81
C ARG A 423 14.07 14.37 17.83
N ARG A 424 15.22 13.81 18.19
CA ARG A 424 15.92 12.81 17.35
C ARG A 424 15.15 11.49 17.29
N GLU A 425 14.58 11.05 18.41
CA GLU A 425 13.72 9.86 18.45
C GLU A 425 12.48 10.03 17.58
N VAL A 426 11.81 11.19 17.66
CA VAL A 426 10.67 11.53 16.79
C VAL A 426 11.07 11.52 15.32
N ALA A 427 12.26 12.02 14.96
CA ALA A 427 12.75 11.99 13.59
C ALA A 427 12.95 10.55 13.08
N VAL A 428 13.56 9.67 13.88
CA VAL A 428 13.70 8.25 13.52
C VAL A 428 12.33 7.59 13.41
N MET A 429 11.42 7.84 14.35
CA MET A 429 10.06 7.30 14.31
C MET A 429 9.30 7.77 13.05
N SER A 430 9.48 9.03 12.64
CA SER A 430 8.88 9.56 11.40
C SER A 430 9.36 8.80 10.15
N ILE A 431 10.65 8.45 10.09
CA ILE A 431 11.19 7.62 9.00
C ILE A 431 10.55 6.23 9.01
N VAL A 432 10.42 5.59 10.19
CA VAL A 432 9.79 4.26 10.31
C VAL A 432 8.31 4.31 9.91
N ILE A 433 7.61 5.40 10.23
CA ILE A 433 6.21 5.62 9.83
C ILE A 433 6.10 5.78 8.30
N LEU A 434 7.01 6.54 7.68
CA LEU A 434 7.05 6.68 6.21
C LEU A 434 7.32 5.35 5.51
N LEU A 435 8.25 4.53 6.04
CA LEU A 435 8.44 3.16 5.56
C LEU A 435 7.17 2.32 5.71
N GLY A 436 6.37 2.56 6.75
CA GLY A 436 5.05 1.95 6.90
C GLY A 436 4.03 2.39 5.85
N GLY A 437 4.06 3.68 5.48
CA GLY A 437 3.28 4.22 4.36
C GLY A 437 3.66 3.56 3.03
N LEU A 438 4.95 3.46 2.76
CA LEU A 438 5.47 2.80 1.56
C LEU A 438 5.13 1.30 1.53
N LEU A 439 5.27 0.59 2.66
CA LEU A 439 4.95 -0.82 2.76
C LEU A 439 3.47 -1.13 2.43
N ALA A 440 2.57 -0.16 2.65
CA ALA A 440 1.16 -0.32 2.31
C ALA A 440 0.91 -0.36 0.80
N TYR A 441 1.89 0.03 -0.02
CA TYR A 441 1.83 0.06 -1.48
C TYR A 441 2.75 -0.99 -2.13
N VAL A 442 3.42 -1.80 -1.35
CA VAL A 442 4.24 -2.91 -1.82
C VAL A 442 3.53 -4.21 -1.49
N ALA A 443 3.26 -5.03 -2.50
CA ALA A 443 2.62 -6.32 -2.29
C ALA A 443 3.50 -7.28 -1.49
N PRO A 444 2.92 -8.07 -0.57
CA PRO A 444 3.62 -9.19 0.02
C PRO A 444 3.89 -10.27 -1.03
N PRO A 445 4.99 -11.02 -0.93
CA PRO A 445 5.24 -12.15 -1.80
C PRO A 445 4.22 -13.26 -1.49
N ILE A 446 3.33 -13.54 -2.46
CA ILE A 446 2.35 -14.63 -2.37
C ILE A 446 2.92 -15.82 -3.16
N HIS A 447 2.96 -17.01 -2.56
CA HIS A 447 3.41 -18.26 -3.17
C HIS A 447 2.22 -19.17 -3.53
#